data_c4f1d9be12592d329402948ed381c901
#
_entry.id   c4f1d9be12592d329402948ed381c901
#
_cell.length_a   1.000
_cell.length_b   1.000
_cell.length_c   1.000
_cell.angle_alpha   90.00
_cell.angle_beta   90.00
_cell.angle_gamma   90.00
#
_symmetry.space_group_name_H-M   'P 1'
#
loop_
_entity.id
_entity.type
_entity.pdbx_description
1 polymer ?
#
loop_
_entity_poly.entity_id
_entity_poly.type
_entity_poly.pdbx_seq_one_letter_code
_entity_poly.pdbx_strand_id
1 'polypeptide(L)'
;MIKRIFSCIAATLFCALLFSCAASETSSVSFSVPADFARSIKESSAGDWTLDVELSGDLNLLKPFSITEPKNGSAEPAVFTIEDLKSGSRLEVNVKILNGKLAKYKNIQPYYVELEPGANSLDVELERIKKDAEIAGIETKEFSICAKKGSVEYKYSDGNVPELTYENELIEFSLLCEKEFDFDSYSYSWYMNGKEIVSAKDKPSFELNLMQNDDVGLTEKGGEQKNNSLTCFISSGEELIGIEYIFVLNENS
;
A
#
# COMPACT_ATOMS: atom_id res chain seq x y z
N MET A 1 15.19 -2.94 -72.71
CA MET A 1 15.75 -2.23 -71.50
C MET A 1 14.69 -1.96 -70.44
N ILE A 2 13.49 -1.58 -70.77
CA ILE A 2 12.40 -1.20 -69.83
C ILE A 2 11.92 -2.37 -68.93
N LYS A 3 11.85 -3.63 -69.41
CA LYS A 3 11.41 -4.79 -68.59
C LYS A 3 12.32 -5.16 -67.43
N ARG A 4 13.63 -4.84 -67.48
CA ARG A 4 14.57 -5.11 -66.37
C ARG A 4 14.49 -4.07 -65.27
N ILE A 5 14.10 -2.83 -65.58
CA ILE A 5 13.94 -1.75 -64.62
C ILE A 5 12.69 -2.00 -63.74
N PHE A 6 11.59 -2.46 -64.31
CA PHE A 6 10.38 -2.80 -63.55
C PHE A 6 10.60 -3.98 -62.61
N SER A 7 11.41 -4.97 -62.95
CA SER A 7 11.72 -6.10 -62.09
C SER A 7 12.56 -5.70 -60.85
N CYS A 8 13.48 -4.77 -61.01
CA CYS A 8 14.27 -4.25 -59.88
C CYS A 8 13.44 -3.39 -58.93
N ILE A 9 12.53 -2.55 -59.47
CA ILE A 9 11.67 -1.68 -58.61
C ILE A 9 10.67 -2.52 -57.82
N ALA A 10 10.09 -3.58 -58.42
CA ALA A 10 9.19 -4.48 -57.74
C ALA A 10 9.90 -5.28 -56.63
N ALA A 11 11.15 -5.73 -56.87
CA ALA A 11 11.93 -6.44 -55.85
C ALA A 11 12.35 -5.55 -54.68
N THR A 12 12.75 -4.28 -54.96
CA THR A 12 13.09 -3.32 -53.88
C THR A 12 11.84 -2.92 -53.08
N LEU A 13 10.69 -2.73 -53.69
CA LEU A 13 9.45 -2.43 -52.99
C LEU A 13 8.98 -3.60 -52.13
N PHE A 14 9.15 -4.85 -52.60
CA PHE A 14 8.81 -6.05 -51.84
C PHE A 14 9.77 -6.28 -50.65
N CYS A 15 11.07 -6.01 -50.82
CA CYS A 15 12.02 -6.01 -49.70
C CYS A 15 11.73 -4.91 -48.67
N ALA A 16 11.33 -3.71 -49.10
CA ALA A 16 10.96 -2.63 -48.18
C ALA A 16 9.70 -2.97 -47.35
N LEU A 17 8.76 -3.72 -47.92
CA LEU A 17 7.58 -4.20 -47.18
C LEU A 17 7.90 -5.34 -46.21
N LEU A 18 8.97 -6.12 -46.44
CA LEU A 18 9.40 -7.17 -45.51
C LEU A 18 10.22 -6.66 -44.36
N PHE A 19 10.85 -5.48 -44.47
CA PHE A 19 11.55 -4.82 -43.36
C PHE A 19 10.65 -3.92 -42.51
N SER A 20 9.39 -3.70 -42.93
CA SER A 20 8.42 -2.88 -42.20
C SER A 20 7.74 -3.61 -41.03
N CYS A 21 8.04 -4.89 -40.78
CA CYS A 21 7.36 -5.70 -39.77
C CYS A 21 8.28 -6.23 -38.67
N ALA A 22 9.13 -5.40 -38.11
CA ALA A 22 9.82 -5.76 -36.88
C ALA A 22 9.98 -4.55 -35.93
N ALA A 23 9.04 -3.63 -35.94
CA ALA A 23 8.82 -2.84 -34.74
C ALA A 23 8.25 -3.85 -33.73
N SER A 24 9.01 -4.17 -32.68
CA SER A 24 8.45 -4.88 -31.54
C SER A 24 7.29 -4.02 -31.04
N GLU A 25 6.06 -4.45 -31.36
CA GLU A 25 4.89 -3.74 -30.89
C GLU A 25 4.96 -3.75 -29.37
N THR A 26 5.09 -2.56 -28.80
CA THR A 26 5.10 -2.36 -27.34
C THR A 26 3.64 -2.28 -26.89
N SER A 27 3.43 -2.72 -25.66
CA SER A 27 2.14 -2.67 -24.99
C SER A 27 2.28 -1.87 -23.70
N SER A 28 1.17 -1.36 -23.23
CA SER A 28 1.06 -0.83 -21.88
C SER A 28 -0.11 -1.52 -21.18
N VAL A 29 -0.05 -1.56 -19.84
CA VAL A 29 -1.18 -2.00 -19.02
C VAL A 29 -1.50 -0.94 -17.99
N SER A 30 -2.76 -0.55 -17.91
CA SER A 30 -3.27 0.45 -16.99
C SER A 30 -4.17 -0.20 -15.96
N PHE A 31 -4.05 0.25 -14.71
CA PHE A 31 -4.84 -0.19 -13.57
C PHE A 31 -5.64 0.99 -13.06
N SER A 32 -6.94 0.81 -12.89
CA SER A 32 -7.80 1.87 -12.36
C SER A 32 -8.24 1.57 -10.93
N VAL A 33 -8.07 2.58 -10.07
CA VAL A 33 -8.56 2.55 -8.68
C VAL A 33 -9.69 3.58 -8.58
N PRO A 34 -10.91 3.18 -8.18
CA PRO A 34 -12.04 4.10 -8.07
C PRO A 34 -11.73 5.30 -7.18
N ALA A 35 -12.17 6.50 -7.60
CA ALA A 35 -11.89 7.75 -6.88
C ALA A 35 -12.41 7.73 -5.43
N ASP A 36 -13.60 7.17 -5.22
CA ASP A 36 -14.20 7.06 -3.89
C ASP A 36 -13.39 6.13 -2.98
N PHE A 37 -12.85 5.04 -3.54
CA PHE A 37 -11.96 4.15 -2.81
C PHE A 37 -10.64 4.86 -2.47
N ALA A 38 -10.00 5.54 -3.44
CA ALA A 38 -8.76 6.28 -3.20
C ALA A 38 -8.95 7.38 -2.13
N ARG A 39 -10.13 8.03 -2.09
CA ARG A 39 -10.49 9.00 -1.06
C ARG A 39 -10.68 8.33 0.30
N SER A 40 -11.45 7.24 0.36
CA SER A 40 -11.75 6.54 1.61
C SER A 40 -10.51 6.01 2.32
N ILE A 41 -9.50 5.51 1.59
CA ILE A 41 -8.24 5.05 2.19
C ILE A 41 -7.40 6.21 2.74
N LYS A 42 -7.43 7.38 2.10
CA LYS A 42 -6.74 8.59 2.59
C LYS A 42 -7.41 9.19 3.82
N GLU A 43 -8.74 9.18 3.86
CA GLU A 43 -9.52 9.61 5.02
C GLU A 43 -9.37 8.66 6.20
N SER A 44 -9.16 7.36 5.96
CA SER A 44 -9.10 6.33 7.01
C SER A 44 -7.83 6.38 7.85
N SER A 45 -6.69 6.79 7.28
CA SER A 45 -5.45 6.98 8.04
C SER A 45 -4.44 7.86 7.29
N ALA A 46 -3.65 8.63 8.04
CA ALA A 46 -2.48 9.31 7.51
C ALA A 46 -1.41 8.31 7.07
N GLY A 47 -0.52 8.71 6.18
CA GLY A 47 0.62 7.91 5.72
C GLY A 47 0.77 7.88 4.21
N ASP A 48 1.86 7.24 3.79
CA ASP A 48 2.17 7.08 2.37
C ASP A 48 1.48 5.82 1.86
N TRP A 49 0.46 6.02 1.03
CA TRP A 49 -0.25 4.95 0.38
C TRP A 49 0.36 4.63 -0.98
N THR A 50 0.64 3.38 -1.22
CA THR A 50 1.19 2.89 -2.50
C THR A 50 0.31 1.79 -3.08
N LEU A 51 0.23 1.77 -4.40
CA LEU A 51 -0.29 0.66 -5.18
C LEU A 51 0.91 -0.14 -5.70
N ASP A 52 1.11 -1.34 -5.22
CA ASP A 52 2.12 -2.26 -5.73
C ASP A 52 1.48 -3.18 -6.76
N VAL A 53 2.04 -3.17 -7.97
CA VAL A 53 1.64 -4.06 -9.05
C VAL A 53 2.77 -5.05 -9.28
N GLU A 54 2.49 -6.33 -9.07
CA GLU A 54 3.38 -7.44 -9.33
C GLU A 54 2.93 -8.15 -10.61
N LEU A 55 3.81 -8.18 -11.60
CA LEU A 55 3.64 -8.94 -12.84
C LEU A 55 4.53 -10.16 -12.78
N SER A 56 3.96 -11.35 -13.05
CA SER A 56 4.69 -12.61 -13.16
C SER A 56 4.29 -13.37 -14.42
N GLY A 57 5.03 -14.40 -14.79
CA GLY A 57 4.84 -15.15 -16.04
C GLY A 57 5.95 -14.88 -17.04
N ASP A 58 5.61 -14.38 -18.24
CA ASP A 58 6.62 -14.05 -19.27
C ASP A 58 7.48 -12.83 -18.88
N LEU A 59 7.07 -12.08 -17.89
CA LEU A 59 7.78 -10.95 -17.29
C LEU A 59 7.67 -11.03 -15.77
N ASN A 60 8.76 -10.68 -15.06
CA ASN A 60 8.73 -10.53 -13.61
C ASN A 60 9.07 -9.08 -13.27
N LEU A 61 8.10 -8.34 -12.76
CA LEU A 61 8.24 -6.93 -12.41
C LEU A 61 7.40 -6.60 -11.19
N LEU A 62 7.98 -5.87 -10.25
CA LEU A 62 7.26 -5.21 -9.16
C LEU A 62 7.34 -3.70 -9.37
N LYS A 63 6.20 -3.05 -9.52
CA LYS A 63 6.10 -1.60 -9.75
C LYS A 63 5.25 -0.92 -8.68
N PRO A 64 5.86 -0.14 -7.77
CA PRO A 64 5.13 0.69 -6.82
C PRO A 64 4.68 2.01 -7.47
N PHE A 65 3.48 2.46 -7.13
CA PHE A 65 2.92 3.76 -7.49
C PHE A 65 2.42 4.47 -6.25
N SER A 66 2.73 5.74 -6.09
CA SER A 66 2.15 6.55 -5.01
C SER A 66 0.69 6.86 -5.28
N ILE A 67 -0.19 6.56 -4.32
CA ILE A 67 -1.60 6.94 -4.40
C ILE A 67 -1.72 8.36 -3.87
N THR A 68 -2.03 9.30 -4.77
CA THR A 68 -2.31 10.69 -4.41
C THR A 68 -3.80 10.92 -4.24
N GLU A 69 -4.15 11.88 -3.39
CA GLU A 69 -5.54 12.29 -3.23
C GLU A 69 -6.14 12.78 -4.57
N PRO A 70 -7.32 12.28 -4.98
CA PRO A 70 -8.03 12.85 -6.11
C PRO A 70 -8.30 14.34 -5.83
N LYS A 71 -8.17 15.19 -6.85
CA LYS A 71 -8.54 16.60 -6.72
C LYS A 71 -9.98 16.71 -6.19
N ASN A 72 -10.21 17.62 -5.25
CA ASN A 72 -11.52 17.85 -4.65
C ASN A 72 -12.63 17.90 -5.72
N GLY A 73 -13.63 17.01 -5.56
CA GLY A 73 -14.76 16.90 -6.48
C GLY A 73 -14.51 16.07 -7.75
N SER A 74 -13.32 15.53 -7.97
CA SER A 74 -13.08 14.62 -9.09
C SER A 74 -13.75 13.27 -8.84
N ALA A 75 -14.59 12.81 -9.77
CA ALA A 75 -15.13 11.45 -9.82
C ALA A 75 -14.25 10.52 -10.68
N GLU A 76 -13.15 11.04 -11.23
CA GLU A 76 -12.27 10.26 -12.11
C GLU A 76 -11.42 9.29 -11.27
N PRO A 77 -11.32 8.01 -11.69
CA PRO A 77 -10.48 7.04 -11.03
C PRO A 77 -9.00 7.43 -11.15
N ALA A 78 -8.20 7.05 -10.17
CA ALA A 78 -6.75 7.13 -10.29
C ALA A 78 -6.27 6.02 -11.24
N VAL A 79 -5.56 6.39 -12.30
CA VAL A 79 -5.05 5.44 -13.30
C VAL A 79 -3.53 5.35 -13.17
N PHE A 80 -3.03 4.13 -13.09
CA PHE A 80 -1.61 3.80 -13.00
C PHE A 80 -1.23 2.95 -14.20
N THR A 81 -0.18 3.34 -14.93
CA THR A 81 0.21 2.69 -16.19
C THR A 81 1.64 2.15 -16.12
N ILE A 82 1.83 0.93 -16.59
CA ILE A 82 3.15 0.34 -16.87
C ILE A 82 3.29 0.31 -18.39
N GLU A 83 4.31 0.99 -18.89
CA GLU A 83 4.62 1.15 -20.31
C GLU A 83 5.75 0.21 -20.74
N ASP A 84 6.02 0.17 -22.03
CA ASP A 84 7.15 -0.54 -22.66
C ASP A 84 7.17 -2.06 -22.40
N LEU A 85 5.99 -2.65 -22.27
CA LEU A 85 5.84 -4.10 -22.15
C LEU A 85 5.87 -4.75 -23.54
N LYS A 86 6.33 -6.00 -23.61
CA LYS A 86 6.32 -6.76 -24.86
C LYS A 86 4.91 -7.28 -25.16
N SER A 87 4.39 -6.97 -26.35
CA SER A 87 3.12 -7.50 -26.84
C SER A 87 3.13 -9.03 -26.93
N GLY A 88 1.99 -9.66 -26.68
CA GLY A 88 1.84 -11.10 -26.64
C GLY A 88 2.37 -11.76 -25.38
N SER A 89 2.89 -10.99 -24.40
CA SER A 89 3.28 -11.54 -23.11
C SER A 89 2.06 -11.99 -22.32
N ARG A 90 2.16 -13.18 -21.71
CA ARG A 90 1.15 -13.73 -20.80
C ARG A 90 1.57 -13.43 -19.37
N LEU A 91 0.76 -12.67 -18.69
CA LEU A 91 1.06 -12.18 -17.36
C LEU A 91 0.00 -12.63 -16.37
N GLU A 92 0.47 -12.97 -15.18
CA GLU A 92 -0.33 -12.99 -13.97
C GLU A 92 -0.10 -11.67 -13.25
N VAL A 93 -1.17 -10.97 -12.91
CA VAL A 93 -1.14 -9.65 -12.29
C VAL A 93 -1.69 -9.73 -10.87
N ASN A 94 -0.88 -9.37 -9.91
CA ASN A 94 -1.25 -9.21 -8.52
C ASN A 94 -1.11 -7.74 -8.11
N VAL A 95 -2.12 -7.24 -7.41
CA VAL A 95 -2.17 -5.83 -6.96
C VAL A 95 -2.36 -5.78 -5.46
N LYS A 96 -1.58 -4.95 -4.79
CA LYS A 96 -1.71 -4.67 -3.36
C LYS A 96 -1.73 -3.18 -3.12
N ILE A 97 -2.51 -2.73 -2.14
CA ILE A 97 -2.43 -1.38 -1.62
C ILE A 97 -1.81 -1.43 -0.22
N LEU A 98 -0.73 -0.66 -0.06
CA LEU A 98 0.04 -0.59 1.17
C LEU A 98 -0.13 0.79 1.81
N ASN A 99 -0.12 0.80 3.14
CA ASN A 99 0.17 2.00 3.93
C ASN A 99 1.58 1.79 4.52
N GLY A 100 2.56 2.55 4.02
CA GLY A 100 3.97 2.26 4.26
C GLY A 100 4.36 0.87 3.76
N LYS A 101 4.78 -0.02 4.66
CA LYS A 101 5.14 -1.41 4.32
C LYS A 101 4.00 -2.41 4.55
N LEU A 102 2.88 -1.97 5.14
CA LEU A 102 1.77 -2.84 5.47
C LEU A 102 0.76 -2.93 4.34
N ALA A 103 0.60 -4.12 3.77
CA ALA A 103 -0.46 -4.39 2.81
C ALA A 103 -1.83 -4.36 3.51
N LYS A 104 -2.73 -3.49 3.04
CA LYS A 104 -4.08 -3.29 3.58
C LYS A 104 -5.16 -3.89 2.68
N TYR A 105 -4.91 -3.90 1.37
CA TYR A 105 -5.81 -4.45 0.36
C TYR A 105 -5.03 -5.23 -0.67
N LYS A 106 -5.68 -6.20 -1.28
CA LYS A 106 -5.17 -6.99 -2.40
C LYS A 106 -6.30 -7.25 -3.39
N ASN A 107 -5.96 -7.66 -4.60
CA ASN A 107 -6.96 -8.19 -5.52
C ASN A 107 -7.55 -9.51 -4.98
N ILE A 108 -8.83 -9.72 -5.26
CA ILE A 108 -9.58 -10.91 -4.81
C ILE A 108 -8.95 -12.19 -5.36
N GLN A 109 -8.53 -12.15 -6.62
CA GLN A 109 -7.82 -13.24 -7.30
C GLN A 109 -6.83 -12.65 -8.31
N PRO A 110 -5.75 -13.38 -8.67
CA PRO A 110 -4.85 -12.95 -9.72
C PRO A 110 -5.58 -12.74 -11.03
N TYR A 111 -5.20 -11.70 -11.79
CA TYR A 111 -5.67 -11.48 -13.15
C TYR A 111 -4.69 -12.11 -14.13
N TYR A 112 -5.23 -12.84 -15.10
CA TYR A 112 -4.43 -13.41 -16.18
C TYR A 112 -4.71 -12.63 -17.46
N VAL A 113 -3.69 -12.04 -18.04
CA VAL A 113 -3.80 -11.20 -19.23
C VAL A 113 -2.77 -11.60 -20.29
N GLU A 114 -3.17 -11.66 -21.54
CA GLU A 114 -2.28 -11.69 -22.71
C GLU A 114 -2.27 -10.27 -23.29
N LEU A 115 -1.10 -9.62 -23.30
CA LEU A 115 -1.00 -8.23 -23.71
C LEU A 115 -1.23 -8.09 -25.22
N GLU A 116 -2.28 -7.38 -25.59
CA GLU A 116 -2.49 -6.95 -26.95
C GLU A 116 -1.56 -5.77 -27.31
N PRO A 117 -1.20 -5.59 -28.58
CA PRO A 117 -0.46 -4.41 -29.02
C PRO A 117 -1.17 -3.11 -28.62
N GLY A 118 -0.42 -2.17 -28.03
CA GLY A 118 -0.97 -0.88 -27.59
C GLY A 118 -1.44 -0.87 -26.14
N ALA A 119 -2.52 -0.16 -25.86
CA ALA A 119 -3.02 0.06 -24.51
C ALA A 119 -3.97 -1.07 -24.05
N ASN A 120 -3.65 -1.67 -22.91
CA ASN A 120 -4.50 -2.62 -22.20
C ASN A 120 -4.98 -1.98 -20.91
N SER A 121 -6.19 -2.29 -20.42
CA SER A 121 -6.70 -1.81 -19.17
C SER A 121 -7.27 -2.94 -18.33
N LEU A 122 -7.05 -2.87 -17.02
CA LEU A 122 -7.59 -3.80 -16.04
C LEU A 122 -8.34 -3.03 -14.96
N ASP A 123 -9.61 -3.39 -14.78
CA ASP A 123 -10.38 -2.94 -13.63
C ASP A 123 -10.08 -3.87 -12.46
N VAL A 124 -9.47 -3.34 -11.41
CA VAL A 124 -9.01 -4.13 -10.29
C VAL A 124 -10.03 -4.10 -9.17
N GLU A 125 -10.58 -5.27 -8.86
CA GLU A 125 -11.40 -5.46 -7.67
C GLU A 125 -10.50 -5.78 -6.47
N LEU A 126 -10.61 -4.98 -5.43
CA LEU A 126 -9.79 -5.07 -4.23
C LEU A 126 -10.63 -5.50 -3.03
N GLU A 127 -10.07 -6.40 -2.24
CA GLU A 127 -10.60 -6.75 -0.93
C GLU A 127 -9.65 -6.30 0.18
N ARG A 128 -10.22 -5.96 1.33
CA ARG A 128 -9.41 -5.68 2.52
C ARG A 128 -8.76 -6.97 2.98
N ILE A 129 -7.44 -6.94 3.21
CA ILE A 129 -6.73 -8.08 3.79
C ILE A 129 -7.28 -8.29 5.20
N LYS A 130 -7.91 -9.43 5.42
CA LYS A 130 -8.43 -9.80 6.73
C LYS A 130 -7.27 -10.04 7.68
N LYS A 131 -7.41 -9.51 8.89
CA LYS A 131 -6.45 -9.73 9.98
C LYS A 131 -6.81 -11.01 10.74
N ASP A 132 -6.92 -12.13 10.04
CA ASP A 132 -7.24 -13.43 10.67
C ASP A 132 -5.97 -14.27 10.87
N ALA A 133 -4.80 -13.61 10.94
CA ALA A 133 -3.56 -14.28 11.28
C ALA A 133 -3.50 -14.54 12.78
N GLU A 134 -2.91 -15.65 13.14
CA GLU A 134 -2.57 -16.00 14.52
C GLU A 134 -1.05 -16.12 14.66
N ILE A 135 -0.55 -15.94 15.85
CA ILE A 135 0.83 -16.20 16.24
C ILE A 135 0.83 -17.03 17.53
N ALA A 136 1.57 -18.11 17.55
CA ALA A 136 1.56 -19.08 18.68
C ALA A 136 0.15 -19.58 19.04
N GLY A 137 -0.74 -19.71 18.06
CA GLY A 137 -2.15 -20.12 18.30
C GLY A 137 -3.02 -19.04 18.96
N ILE A 138 -2.55 -17.78 19.00
CA ILE A 138 -3.29 -16.63 19.51
C ILE A 138 -3.74 -15.76 18.35
N GLU A 139 -5.04 -15.57 18.21
CA GLU A 139 -5.60 -14.76 17.12
C GLU A 139 -5.25 -13.27 17.28
N THR A 140 -5.06 -12.57 16.16
CA THR A 140 -4.74 -11.13 16.14
C THR A 140 -5.70 -10.27 16.97
N LYS A 141 -6.98 -10.66 17.06
CA LYS A 141 -7.99 -9.93 17.85
C LYS A 141 -7.75 -9.93 19.36
N GLU A 142 -6.96 -10.89 19.87
CA GLU A 142 -6.60 -10.98 21.29
C GLU A 142 -5.48 -9.99 21.66
N PHE A 143 -4.87 -9.35 20.67
CA PHE A 143 -3.87 -8.34 20.86
C PHE A 143 -4.47 -6.94 20.68
N SER A 144 -3.97 -5.99 21.44
CA SER A 144 -4.30 -4.58 21.33
C SER A 144 -3.11 -3.70 21.65
N ILE A 145 -3.15 -2.45 21.18
CA ILE A 145 -2.18 -1.43 21.57
C ILE A 145 -2.88 -0.46 22.52
N CYS A 146 -2.22 -0.13 23.62
CA CYS A 146 -2.64 0.88 24.58
C CYS A 146 -1.63 2.03 24.58
N ALA A 147 -2.13 3.26 24.45
CA ALA A 147 -1.34 4.47 24.72
C ALA A 147 -1.59 4.92 26.16
N LYS A 148 -0.53 5.32 26.87
CA LYS A 148 -0.62 5.74 28.26
C LYS A 148 0.13 7.05 28.47
N LYS A 149 -0.53 8.03 29.09
CA LYS A 149 0.03 9.31 29.48
C LYS A 149 -0.15 9.49 31.01
N GLY A 150 0.91 9.34 31.76
CA GLY A 150 0.84 9.29 33.22
C GLY A 150 -0.05 8.14 33.71
N SER A 151 -1.17 8.45 34.36
CA SER A 151 -2.16 7.45 34.82
C SER A 151 -3.33 7.24 33.88
N VAL A 152 -3.40 7.96 32.75
CA VAL A 152 -4.51 7.89 31.80
C VAL A 152 -4.17 6.92 30.68
N GLU A 153 -5.08 5.97 30.43
CA GLU A 153 -4.98 4.99 29.34
C GLU A 153 -5.94 5.36 28.20
N TYR A 154 -5.43 5.30 26.98
CA TYR A 154 -6.16 5.54 25.76
C TYR A 154 -6.19 4.24 24.94
N LYS A 155 -7.36 3.64 24.78
CA LYS A 155 -7.56 2.38 24.05
C LYS A 155 -8.38 2.64 22.80
N TYR A 156 -7.92 2.08 21.69
CA TYR A 156 -8.68 2.07 20.44
C TYR A 156 -9.66 0.88 20.45
N SER A 157 -10.89 1.16 20.07
CA SER A 157 -11.89 0.13 19.77
C SER A 157 -12.75 0.59 18.58
N ASP A 158 -13.37 -0.36 17.89
CA ASP A 158 -14.27 -0.05 16.78
C ASP A 158 -15.35 0.95 17.22
N GLY A 159 -15.36 2.11 16.54
CA GLY A 159 -16.30 3.21 16.82
C GLY A 159 -15.82 4.19 17.92
N ASN A 160 -14.65 3.98 18.53
CA ASN A 160 -14.07 4.90 19.50
C ASN A 160 -12.58 5.14 19.19
N VAL A 161 -12.30 6.22 18.48
CA VAL A 161 -10.94 6.67 18.18
C VAL A 161 -10.45 7.56 19.32
N PRO A 162 -9.40 7.17 20.08
CA PRO A 162 -8.89 7.98 21.16
C PRO A 162 -8.29 9.29 20.66
N GLU A 163 -8.55 10.36 21.43
CA GLU A 163 -8.03 11.69 21.20
C GLU A 163 -6.86 11.95 22.13
N LEU A 164 -5.68 12.16 21.58
CA LEU A 164 -4.48 12.56 22.29
C LEU A 164 -4.27 14.07 22.12
N THR A 165 -3.69 14.71 23.14
CA THR A 165 -3.40 16.14 23.08
C THR A 165 -1.96 16.36 22.64
N TYR A 166 -1.75 17.34 21.75
CA TYR A 166 -0.43 17.76 21.27
C TYR A 166 0.32 18.50 22.37
N GLU A 167 1.15 17.79 23.11
CA GLU A 167 1.93 18.28 24.24
C GLU A 167 3.35 17.71 24.20
N ASN A 168 4.31 18.47 24.76
CA ASN A 168 5.70 18.03 24.84
C ASN A 168 5.91 17.03 26.00
N GLU A 169 5.16 15.95 25.97
CA GLU A 169 5.22 14.86 26.95
C GLU A 169 5.45 13.53 26.26
N LEU A 170 6.00 12.58 27.00
CA LEU A 170 6.16 11.21 26.54
C LEU A 170 4.85 10.45 26.70
N ILE A 171 4.49 9.71 25.66
CA ILE A 171 3.39 8.75 25.69
C ILE A 171 4.01 7.36 25.57
N GLU A 172 3.67 6.49 26.50
CA GLU A 172 4.02 5.08 26.43
C GLU A 172 3.01 4.34 25.53
N PHE A 173 3.50 3.65 24.52
CA PHE A 173 2.73 2.72 23.70
C PHE A 173 3.12 1.30 24.09
N SER A 174 2.14 0.49 24.44
CA SER A 174 2.37 -0.88 24.88
C SER A 174 1.48 -1.85 24.11
N LEU A 175 2.05 -2.96 23.69
CA LEU A 175 1.32 -4.09 23.17
C LEU A 175 0.74 -4.90 24.33
N LEU A 176 -0.53 -5.21 24.26
CA LEU A 176 -1.26 -6.01 25.24
C LEU A 176 -1.78 -7.28 24.56
N CYS A 177 -1.87 -8.36 25.32
CA CYS A 177 -2.53 -9.59 24.91
C CYS A 177 -3.52 -10.03 26.01
N GLU A 178 -4.72 -10.45 25.62
CA GLU A 178 -5.73 -10.93 26.57
C GLU A 178 -5.43 -12.35 27.09
N LYS A 179 -4.55 -13.07 26.39
CA LYS A 179 -4.08 -14.40 26.76
C LYS A 179 -2.64 -14.35 27.28
N GLU A 180 -2.22 -15.43 27.90
CA GLU A 180 -0.82 -15.60 28.27
C GLU A 180 0.05 -15.62 26.99
N PHE A 181 0.99 -14.67 26.91
CA PHE A 181 1.89 -14.48 25.76
C PHE A 181 3.29 -14.11 26.25
N ASP A 182 4.27 -14.86 25.77
CA ASP A 182 5.69 -14.63 26.09
C ASP A 182 6.29 -13.58 25.18
N PHE A 183 6.17 -12.32 25.57
CA PHE A 183 6.66 -11.18 24.77
C PHE A 183 8.17 -11.24 24.47
N ASP A 184 8.97 -11.90 25.29
CA ASP A 184 10.44 -11.94 25.13
C ASP A 184 10.89 -12.89 24.00
N SER A 185 10.00 -13.77 23.55
CA SER A 185 10.29 -14.75 22.49
C SER A 185 10.05 -14.23 21.07
N TYR A 186 9.64 -12.98 20.90
CA TYR A 186 9.20 -12.42 19.61
C TYR A 186 9.97 -11.14 19.29
N SER A 187 10.06 -10.86 17.98
CA SER A 187 10.60 -9.60 17.46
C SER A 187 9.47 -8.63 17.13
N TYR A 188 9.72 -7.34 17.34
CA TYR A 188 8.76 -6.27 17.16
C TYR A 188 9.27 -5.21 16.21
N SER A 189 8.37 -4.72 15.35
CA SER A 189 8.63 -3.55 14.51
C SER A 189 7.43 -2.62 14.57
N TRP A 190 7.67 -1.34 14.90
CA TRP A 190 6.65 -0.34 15.06
C TRP A 190 6.69 0.68 13.94
N TYR A 191 5.53 1.06 13.45
CA TYR A 191 5.37 2.01 12.34
C TYR A 191 4.34 3.08 12.70
N MET A 192 4.74 4.35 12.59
CA MET A 192 3.83 5.50 12.67
C MET A 192 3.49 5.95 11.26
N ASN A 193 2.22 5.93 10.89
CA ASN A 193 1.74 6.31 9.56
C ASN A 193 2.55 5.65 8.40
N GLY A 194 2.96 4.39 8.61
CA GLY A 194 3.73 3.60 7.64
C GLY A 194 5.25 3.79 7.71
N LYS A 195 5.79 4.71 8.52
CA LYS A 195 7.23 4.88 8.74
C LYS A 195 7.71 4.18 10.00
N GLU A 196 8.83 3.48 9.90
CA GLU A 196 9.40 2.70 10.98
C GLU A 196 9.92 3.59 12.12
N ILE A 197 9.53 3.27 13.35
CA ILE A 197 10.07 3.87 14.57
C ILE A 197 11.26 3.03 15.02
N VAL A 198 12.45 3.36 14.51
CA VAL A 198 13.68 2.58 14.73
C VAL A 198 14.01 2.41 16.23
N SER A 199 13.72 3.42 17.07
CA SER A 199 13.97 3.37 18.52
C SER A 199 13.07 2.37 19.26
N ALA A 200 11.97 1.94 18.64
CA ALA A 200 11.01 0.98 19.19
C ALA A 200 11.21 -0.45 18.69
N LYS A 201 12.24 -0.68 17.88
CA LYS A 201 12.54 -2.00 17.33
C LYS A 201 12.82 -3.01 18.43
N ASP A 202 12.26 -4.22 18.28
CA ASP A 202 12.38 -5.37 19.19
C ASP A 202 11.92 -5.08 20.64
N LYS A 203 10.96 -4.16 20.80
CA LYS A 203 10.36 -3.82 22.10
C LYS A 203 8.85 -3.99 22.05
N PRO A 204 8.21 -4.68 23.02
CA PRO A 204 6.75 -4.77 23.12
C PRO A 204 6.11 -3.47 23.63
N SER A 205 6.91 -2.54 24.21
CA SER A 205 6.49 -1.20 24.59
C SER A 205 7.61 -0.19 24.39
N PHE A 206 7.24 1.08 24.17
CA PHE A 206 8.19 2.18 24.00
C PHE A 206 7.53 3.52 24.34
N GLU A 207 8.35 4.52 24.61
CA GLU A 207 7.90 5.90 24.83
C GLU A 207 8.19 6.76 23.59
N LEU A 208 7.25 7.62 23.24
CA LEU A 208 7.36 8.54 22.10
C LEU A 208 6.84 9.92 22.47
N ASN A 209 7.58 10.96 22.07
CA ASN A 209 7.08 12.34 22.08
C ASN A 209 6.45 12.63 20.72
N LEU A 210 5.12 12.75 20.68
CA LEU A 210 4.39 12.98 19.42
C LEU A 210 4.69 14.35 18.80
N MET A 211 5.07 15.37 19.60
CA MET A 211 5.49 16.69 19.09
C MET A 211 6.82 16.64 18.31
N GLN A 212 7.66 15.67 18.62
CA GLN A 212 8.98 15.52 18.01
C GLN A 212 8.97 14.49 16.85
N ASN A 213 7.80 14.00 16.49
CA ASN A 213 7.65 13.01 15.42
C ASN A 213 6.98 13.65 14.21
N ASP A 214 7.77 13.96 13.18
CA ASP A 214 7.30 14.62 11.94
C ASP A 214 6.31 13.76 11.13
N ASP A 215 6.16 12.48 11.48
CA ASP A 215 5.28 11.53 10.78
C ASP A 215 3.85 11.50 11.37
N VAL A 216 3.60 12.27 12.43
CA VAL A 216 2.29 12.36 13.07
C VAL A 216 1.48 13.51 12.49
N GLY A 217 0.27 13.22 12.03
CA GLY A 217 -0.68 14.23 11.56
C GLY A 217 -1.35 14.96 12.74
N LEU A 218 -1.22 16.30 12.79
CA LEU A 218 -1.90 17.15 13.77
C LEU A 218 -3.26 17.58 13.23
N THR A 219 -4.31 17.44 14.03
CA THR A 219 -5.61 18.06 13.81
C THR A 219 -5.60 19.48 14.39
N GLU A 220 -5.61 20.47 13.51
CA GLU A 220 -5.66 21.88 13.87
C GLU A 220 -7.02 22.25 14.45
N LYS A 221 -7.08 23.27 15.28
CA LYS A 221 -8.32 23.74 15.91
C LYS A 221 -9.36 24.17 14.86
N GLY A 222 -10.48 23.43 14.82
CA GLY A 222 -11.55 23.65 13.84
C GLY A 222 -11.26 23.14 12.42
N GLY A 223 -10.14 22.43 12.23
CA GLY A 223 -9.79 21.72 11.00
C GLY A 223 -10.44 20.34 10.89
N GLU A 224 -10.20 19.69 9.76
CA GLU A 224 -10.61 18.29 9.56
C GLU A 224 -9.82 17.35 10.48
N GLN A 225 -10.52 16.38 11.03
CA GLN A 225 -9.93 15.36 11.90
C GLN A 225 -8.95 14.50 11.11
N LYS A 226 -7.71 14.41 11.59
CA LYS A 226 -6.65 13.57 11.01
C LYS A 226 -6.41 12.34 11.88
N ASN A 227 -6.71 11.17 11.32
CA ASN A 227 -6.42 9.91 11.97
C ASN A 227 -4.96 9.53 11.76
N ASN A 228 -4.28 9.19 12.86
CA ASN A 228 -2.95 8.59 12.84
C ASN A 228 -3.06 7.08 13.04
N SER A 229 -2.17 6.33 12.43
CA SER A 229 -2.08 4.88 12.58
C SER A 229 -0.73 4.49 13.15
N LEU A 230 -0.74 3.86 14.32
CA LEU A 230 0.41 3.17 14.89
C LEU A 230 0.22 1.67 14.66
N THR A 231 1.18 1.02 14.02
CA THR A 231 1.12 -0.42 13.76
C THR A 231 2.30 -1.11 14.40
N CYS A 232 2.02 -2.17 15.16
CA CYS A 232 3.03 -3.09 15.67
C CYS A 232 2.99 -4.39 14.87
N PHE A 233 4.11 -4.80 14.30
CA PHE A 233 4.29 -6.15 13.78
C PHE A 233 4.97 -7.01 14.83
N ILE A 234 4.39 -8.19 15.03
CA ILE A 234 4.96 -9.26 15.87
C ILE A 234 5.41 -10.36 14.94
N SER A 235 6.65 -10.81 15.05
CA SER A 235 7.20 -11.86 14.20
C SER A 235 7.95 -12.93 14.98
N SER A 236 7.82 -14.19 14.52
CA SER A 236 8.60 -15.34 14.99
C SER A 236 8.81 -16.29 13.82
N GLY A 237 10.05 -16.43 13.36
CA GLY A 237 10.34 -17.25 12.18
C GLY A 237 9.59 -16.75 10.94
N GLU A 238 8.68 -17.59 10.42
CA GLU A 238 7.83 -17.24 9.25
C GLU A 238 6.49 -16.60 9.63
N GLU A 239 6.11 -16.63 10.90
CA GLU A 239 4.86 -16.04 11.37
C GLU A 239 4.99 -14.53 11.52
N LEU A 240 4.00 -13.79 11.02
CA LEU A 240 3.92 -12.34 11.09
C LEU A 240 2.47 -11.89 11.25
N ILE A 241 2.18 -11.17 12.34
CA ILE A 241 0.91 -10.50 12.54
C ILE A 241 1.10 -8.99 12.71
N GLY A 242 0.08 -8.21 12.36
CA GLY A 242 0.09 -6.75 12.51
C GLY A 242 -1.09 -6.27 13.34
N ILE A 243 -0.79 -5.53 14.41
CA ILE A 243 -1.75 -4.91 15.29
C ILE A 243 -1.79 -3.41 15.00
N GLU A 244 -2.96 -2.85 14.81
CA GLU A 244 -3.15 -1.43 14.49
C GLU A 244 -3.85 -0.68 15.62
N TYR A 245 -3.38 0.52 15.91
CA TYR A 245 -3.96 1.47 16.85
C TYR A 245 -4.19 2.80 16.12
N ILE A 246 -5.43 3.24 16.04
CA ILE A 246 -5.79 4.50 15.40
C ILE A 246 -6.08 5.53 16.49
N PHE A 247 -5.56 6.75 16.32
CA PHE A 247 -5.78 7.86 17.22
C PHE A 247 -5.81 9.21 16.50
N VAL A 248 -6.36 10.21 17.15
CA VAL A 248 -6.31 11.61 16.70
C VAL A 248 -5.38 12.37 17.62
N LEU A 249 -4.55 13.24 17.06
CA LEU A 249 -3.74 14.18 17.81
C LEU A 249 -4.30 15.58 17.62
N ASN A 250 -4.87 16.15 18.69
CA ASN A 250 -5.49 17.48 18.67
C ASN A 250 -4.53 18.55 19.19
N GLU A 251 -4.55 19.73 18.56
CA GLU A 251 -3.88 20.92 19.07
C GLU A 251 -4.44 21.30 20.45
N ASN A 252 -3.56 21.72 21.36
CA ASN A 252 -3.98 22.22 22.68
C ASN A 252 -4.90 23.43 22.53
N SER A 253 -5.98 23.48 23.31
CA SER A 253 -6.99 24.53 23.36
C SER A 253 -6.45 25.83 23.95
#